data_918862f5aec69c5539e7376234066150
#
_entry.id   918862f5aec69c5539e7376234066150
#
_cell.length_a   1.000
_cell.length_b   1.000
_cell.length_c   1.000
_cell.angle_alpha   90.00
_cell.angle_beta   90.00
_cell.angle_gamma   90.00
#
_symmetry.space_group_name_H-M   'P 1'
#
loop_
_entity.id
_entity.type
_entity.pdbx_description
1 polymer ?
#
loop_
_entity_poly.entity_id
_entity_poly.type
_entity_poly.pdbx_seq_one_letter_code
_entity_poly.pdbx_strand_id
1 'polypeptide(L)'
;MSDFCQRLSEGPGRVFATRRDAKGCDLAKDEGHEGMHKISELKVLYFGTPVVLIGSRNEDGSANLSPMSSAWWLDDSCMLGLGNNGQTAANLLRERDCVLNLASSSMVDAVDRLALLTARAAIPDYRVQQGYRYERDKFGVAGLTEQSAELVRAPRVKECPIQLECVVDEAHPFGGPETEATAFQVRVVRVHVEEELIIPGTHYVDPLRWDPLIMKFCEFFGGGQNVHPSRLAEGWKMPHQLQRATG
;
A
#
# COMPACT_ATOMS: atom_id res chain seq x y z
N MET A 1 -3.87 -6.44 6.90
CA MET A 1 -2.57 -7.07 6.60
C MET A 1 -2.86 -8.32 5.80
N SER A 2 -2.27 -8.44 4.61
CA SER A 2 -2.63 -9.50 3.68
C SER A 2 -2.10 -10.87 4.11
N ASP A 3 -2.73 -11.96 3.63
CA ASP A 3 -2.33 -13.36 3.82
C ASP A 3 -0.85 -13.64 3.49
N PHE A 4 -0.20 -12.71 2.78
CA PHE A 4 1.19 -12.81 2.38
C PHE A 4 2.18 -12.89 3.55
N CYS A 5 1.94 -12.16 4.65
CA CYS A 5 2.82 -12.22 5.82
C CYS A 5 2.80 -13.57 6.53
N GLN A 6 1.75 -14.35 6.39
CA GLN A 6 1.53 -15.53 7.23
C GLN A 6 2.01 -16.84 6.61
N ARG A 7 1.92 -17.02 5.30
CA ARG A 7 2.38 -18.26 4.65
C ARG A 7 3.90 -18.46 4.73
N LEU A 8 4.65 -17.43 5.10
CA LEU A 8 6.08 -17.54 5.35
C LEU A 8 6.42 -18.15 6.71
N SER A 9 5.42 -18.35 7.61
CA SER A 9 5.68 -18.86 8.97
C SER A 9 5.52 -20.36 9.13
N GLU A 10 4.84 -21.09 8.24
CA GLU A 10 4.44 -22.49 8.46
C GLU A 10 4.76 -23.48 7.31
N GLY A 11 5.47 -23.08 6.26
CA GLY A 11 5.90 -23.97 5.18
C GLY A 11 7.29 -24.57 5.42
N PRO A 12 7.59 -25.80 4.96
CA PRO A 12 8.94 -26.32 4.96
C PRO A 12 9.84 -25.38 4.15
N GLY A 13 10.92 -24.89 4.79
CA GLY A 13 11.80 -23.83 4.33
C GLY A 13 12.01 -23.83 2.82
N ARG A 14 11.62 -22.77 2.15
CA ARG A 14 12.04 -22.51 0.77
C ARG A 14 13.53 -22.26 0.82
N VAL A 15 14.31 -23.29 0.51
CA VAL A 15 15.74 -23.14 0.21
C VAL A 15 15.79 -22.40 -1.12
N PHE A 16 16.16 -21.13 -1.10
CA PHE A 16 16.66 -20.50 -2.31
C PHE A 16 17.81 -21.34 -2.77
N ALA A 17 17.65 -22.05 -3.90
CA ALA A 17 18.68 -22.90 -4.46
C ALA A 17 19.92 -22.03 -4.73
N THR A 18 20.92 -22.13 -3.87
CA THR A 18 22.24 -21.59 -4.15
C THR A 18 22.81 -22.39 -5.30
N ARG A 19 22.89 -21.79 -6.49
CA ARG A 19 23.78 -22.32 -7.55
C ARG A 19 25.18 -22.34 -6.97
N ARG A 20 25.70 -23.52 -6.70
CA ARG A 20 27.13 -23.74 -6.49
C ARG A 20 27.78 -23.60 -7.83
N ASP A 21 28.42 -22.49 -8.08
CA ASP A 21 29.41 -22.41 -9.16
C ASP A 21 30.71 -23.04 -8.67
N ALA A 22 30.98 -24.23 -9.22
CA ALA A 22 32.26 -24.91 -9.03
C ALA A 22 33.31 -24.17 -9.85
N LYS A 23 33.99 -23.19 -9.25
CA LYS A 23 35.38 -22.80 -9.61
C LYS A 23 35.94 -21.98 -8.46
N GLY A 24 36.84 -22.58 -7.70
CA GLY A 24 37.62 -21.88 -6.69
C GLY A 24 38.47 -20.79 -7.36
N CYS A 25 38.20 -19.56 -7.00
CA CYS A 25 39.12 -18.46 -7.17
C CYS A 25 39.29 -17.85 -5.77
N ASP A 26 40.46 -18.08 -5.18
CA ASP A 26 40.90 -17.37 -3.99
C ASP A 26 41.04 -15.88 -4.35
N LEU A 27 39.99 -15.09 -4.08
CA LEU A 27 40.13 -13.66 -4.08
C LEU A 27 40.72 -13.24 -2.74
N ALA A 28 41.83 -12.53 -2.82
CA ALA A 28 42.55 -11.94 -1.71
C ALA A 28 41.55 -11.21 -0.78
N LYS A 29 41.60 -11.51 0.51
CA LYS A 29 40.88 -10.81 1.55
C LYS A 29 41.32 -9.36 1.58
N ASP A 30 40.45 -8.46 1.18
CA ASP A 30 40.57 -7.04 1.48
C ASP A 30 40.26 -6.88 2.97
N GLU A 31 41.30 -6.68 3.78
CA GLU A 31 41.21 -6.52 5.25
C GLU A 31 40.68 -5.11 5.61
N GLY A 32 39.45 -4.75 5.17
CA GLY A 32 39.00 -3.41 5.41
C GLY A 32 37.50 -3.22 5.74
N HIS A 33 36.64 -4.13 5.31
CA HIS A 33 35.21 -4.11 5.64
C HIS A 33 34.70 -5.56 5.62
N GLU A 34 34.76 -6.25 6.74
CA GLU A 34 33.91 -7.43 6.93
C GLU A 34 32.46 -6.94 6.78
N GLY A 35 31.84 -7.32 5.65
CA GLY A 35 30.53 -6.90 5.29
C GLY A 35 29.55 -7.22 6.42
N MET A 36 28.91 -6.20 6.98
CA MET A 36 27.90 -6.33 8.03
C MET A 36 26.61 -7.00 7.52
N HIS A 37 26.61 -7.58 6.33
CA HIS A 37 25.48 -8.28 5.75
C HIS A 37 25.39 -9.72 6.25
N LYS A 38 24.19 -10.09 6.72
CA LYS A 38 23.86 -11.45 7.14
C LYS A 38 22.84 -12.03 6.17
N ILE A 39 23.04 -13.27 5.75
CA ILE A 39 22.00 -14.03 5.06
C ILE A 39 20.87 -14.28 6.04
N SER A 40 19.66 -13.89 5.68
CA SER A 40 18.47 -14.00 6.53
C SER A 40 17.22 -14.36 5.70
N GLU A 41 16.37 -15.20 6.26
CA GLU A 41 15.07 -15.52 5.72
C GLU A 41 14.04 -14.57 6.38
N LEU A 42 13.85 -13.40 5.79
CA LEU A 42 12.91 -12.41 6.30
C LEU A 42 11.47 -12.89 6.11
N LYS A 43 10.70 -12.87 7.19
CA LYS A 43 9.26 -13.23 7.17
C LYS A 43 8.36 -12.11 6.65
N VAL A 44 8.82 -10.87 6.72
CA VAL A 44 8.08 -9.67 6.32
C VAL A 44 8.95 -8.83 5.40
N LEU A 45 8.41 -8.43 4.25
CA LEU A 45 9.12 -7.67 3.21
C LEU A 45 8.48 -6.29 2.97
N TYR A 46 7.91 -5.67 4.00
CA TYR A 46 7.38 -4.30 3.95
C TYR A 46 8.45 -3.30 4.38
N PHE A 47 9.15 -2.72 3.40
CA PHE A 47 10.31 -1.84 3.64
C PHE A 47 9.96 -0.34 3.69
N GLY A 48 8.70 0.01 3.75
CA GLY A 48 8.19 1.38 3.77
C GLY A 48 7.38 1.69 2.52
N THR A 49 6.07 1.46 2.60
CA THR A 49 5.11 1.72 1.53
C THR A 49 3.94 2.55 2.08
N PRO A 50 3.34 3.44 1.27
CA PRO A 50 2.19 4.22 1.73
C PRO A 50 1.03 3.30 2.10
N VAL A 51 0.27 3.70 3.12
CA VAL A 51 -0.98 3.05 3.47
C VAL A 51 -2.11 3.70 2.69
N VAL A 52 -2.88 2.87 1.98
CA VAL A 52 -4.03 3.27 1.16
C VAL A 52 -5.29 2.63 1.72
N LEU A 53 -6.36 3.39 1.87
CA LEU A 53 -7.69 2.87 2.14
C LEU A 53 -8.42 2.66 0.80
N ILE A 54 -8.59 1.41 0.39
CA ILE A 54 -9.28 1.07 -0.85
C ILE A 54 -10.79 1.05 -0.60
N GLY A 55 -11.49 2.05 -1.15
CA GLY A 55 -12.94 2.07 -1.26
C GLY A 55 -13.42 1.18 -2.40
N SER A 56 -14.44 0.36 -2.17
CA SER A 56 -15.07 -0.49 -3.19
C SER A 56 -16.53 -0.76 -2.84
N ARG A 57 -17.34 -1.28 -3.78
CA ARG A 57 -18.74 -1.67 -3.54
C ARG A 57 -18.87 -3.17 -3.36
N ASN A 58 -19.60 -3.60 -2.34
CA ASN A 58 -20.02 -4.96 -2.18
C ASN A 58 -21.14 -5.32 -3.18
N GLU A 59 -21.45 -6.59 -3.33
CA GLU A 59 -22.50 -7.09 -4.24
C GLU A 59 -23.88 -6.50 -3.91
N ASP A 60 -24.18 -6.28 -2.63
CA ASP A 60 -25.42 -5.66 -2.14
C ASP A 60 -25.44 -4.13 -2.26
N GLY A 61 -24.40 -3.52 -2.87
CA GLY A 61 -24.26 -2.08 -3.03
C GLY A 61 -23.71 -1.36 -1.80
N SER A 62 -23.51 -2.03 -0.67
CA SER A 62 -22.92 -1.40 0.51
C SER A 62 -21.45 -1.03 0.29
N ALA A 63 -20.97 -0.03 1.02
CA ALA A 63 -19.58 0.39 0.97
C ALA A 63 -18.66 -0.62 1.66
N ASN A 64 -17.49 -0.87 1.06
CA ASN A 64 -16.41 -1.62 1.68
C ASN A 64 -15.15 -0.76 1.70
N LEU A 65 -14.40 -0.82 2.79
CA LEU A 65 -13.15 -0.11 2.98
C LEU A 65 -12.08 -1.09 3.47
N SER A 66 -10.87 -1.00 2.91
CA SER A 66 -9.79 -1.92 3.28
C SER A 66 -8.44 -1.21 3.30
N PRO A 67 -7.70 -1.24 4.42
CA PRO A 67 -6.34 -0.74 4.45
C PRO A 67 -5.40 -1.67 3.66
N MET A 68 -4.51 -1.08 2.90
CA MET A 68 -3.53 -1.78 2.05
C MET A 68 -2.23 -0.99 1.98
N SER A 69 -1.10 -1.69 1.96
CA SER A 69 0.21 -1.08 1.77
C SER A 69 1.00 -1.67 0.60
N SER A 70 0.42 -2.66 -0.11
CA SER A 70 0.98 -3.21 -1.34
C SER A 70 0.51 -2.38 -2.54
N ALA A 71 0.95 -1.12 -2.60
CA ALA A 71 0.56 -0.16 -3.64
C ALA A 71 1.77 0.66 -4.10
N TRP A 72 1.87 0.90 -5.41
CA TRP A 72 2.86 1.80 -6.00
C TRP A 72 2.34 2.40 -7.29
N TRP A 73 2.85 3.58 -7.66
CA TRP A 73 2.39 4.37 -8.80
C TRP A 73 3.49 4.58 -9.82
N LEU A 74 3.09 4.59 -11.08
CA LEU A 74 3.89 5.06 -12.19
C LEU A 74 2.97 5.82 -13.14
N ASP A 75 3.24 7.12 -13.34
CA ASP A 75 2.42 8.03 -14.10
C ASP A 75 0.96 8.07 -13.55
N ASP A 76 -0.06 7.85 -14.38
CA ASP A 76 -1.48 7.79 -14.00
C ASP A 76 -1.94 6.40 -13.52
N SER A 77 -1.04 5.45 -13.46
CA SER A 77 -1.35 4.06 -13.13
C SER A 77 -0.84 3.67 -11.74
N CYS A 78 -1.58 2.77 -11.09
CA CYS A 78 -1.21 2.18 -9.82
C CYS A 78 -1.31 0.67 -9.89
N MET A 79 -0.36 -0.02 -9.26
CA MET A 79 -0.42 -1.46 -9.06
C MET A 79 -0.79 -1.75 -7.60
N LEU A 80 -1.77 -2.64 -7.39
CA LEU A 80 -2.26 -3.06 -6.08
C LEU A 80 -2.06 -4.57 -5.93
N GLY A 81 -1.43 -5.00 -4.85
CA GLY A 81 -1.33 -6.42 -4.51
C GLY A 81 -2.40 -6.84 -3.49
N LEU A 82 -3.35 -7.70 -3.87
CA LEU A 82 -4.46 -8.12 -3.02
C LEU A 82 -4.53 -9.65 -2.89
N GLY A 83 -4.74 -10.15 -1.65
CA GLY A 83 -5.06 -11.55 -1.44
C GLY A 83 -6.47 -11.89 -1.95
N ASN A 84 -6.62 -13.01 -2.67
CA ASN A 84 -7.89 -13.42 -3.30
C ASN A 84 -8.98 -13.78 -2.28
N ASN A 85 -8.59 -14.08 -1.04
CA ASN A 85 -9.50 -14.35 0.07
C ASN A 85 -10.15 -13.08 0.67
N GLY A 86 -9.75 -11.88 0.20
CA GLY A 86 -10.30 -10.60 0.62
C GLY A 86 -11.56 -10.21 -0.15
N GLN A 87 -12.48 -9.49 0.51
CA GLN A 87 -13.68 -8.96 -0.16
C GLN A 87 -13.32 -7.90 -1.22
N THR A 88 -12.29 -7.10 -0.96
CA THR A 88 -11.85 -6.04 -1.89
C THR A 88 -11.41 -6.62 -3.23
N ALA A 89 -10.65 -7.72 -3.26
CA ALA A 89 -10.26 -8.36 -4.52
C ALA A 89 -11.49 -8.82 -5.33
N ALA A 90 -12.47 -9.46 -4.66
CA ALA A 90 -13.73 -9.87 -5.31
C ALA A 90 -14.52 -8.66 -5.86
N ASN A 91 -14.57 -7.55 -5.10
CA ASN A 91 -15.22 -6.34 -5.54
C ASN A 91 -14.55 -5.73 -6.77
N LEU A 92 -13.22 -5.60 -6.79
CA LEU A 92 -12.48 -5.03 -7.92
C LEU A 92 -12.62 -5.89 -9.20
N LEU A 93 -12.66 -7.20 -9.07
CA LEU A 93 -12.90 -8.11 -10.21
C LEU A 93 -14.30 -7.91 -10.80
N ARG A 94 -15.32 -7.70 -9.97
CA ARG A 94 -16.72 -7.55 -10.38
C ARG A 94 -17.03 -6.14 -10.89
N GLU A 95 -16.69 -5.11 -10.11
CA GLU A 95 -17.10 -3.72 -10.34
C GLU A 95 -16.16 -2.99 -11.30
N ARG A 96 -14.92 -3.43 -11.39
CA ARG A 96 -13.86 -2.81 -12.23
C ARG A 96 -13.59 -1.35 -11.88
N ASP A 97 -13.92 -0.93 -10.66
CA ASP A 97 -13.60 0.39 -10.14
C ASP A 97 -13.20 0.35 -8.64
N CYS A 98 -12.50 1.36 -8.20
CA CYS A 98 -12.17 1.59 -6.79
C CYS A 98 -11.81 3.05 -6.57
N VAL A 99 -11.73 3.44 -5.28
CA VAL A 99 -11.10 4.70 -4.88
C VAL A 99 -9.91 4.40 -3.98
N LEU A 100 -8.76 4.96 -4.32
CA LEU A 100 -7.57 4.91 -3.49
C LEU A 100 -7.54 6.17 -2.62
N ASN A 101 -7.91 6.01 -1.35
CA ASN A 101 -7.90 7.10 -0.39
C ASN A 101 -6.57 7.06 0.37
N LEU A 102 -5.73 8.09 0.19
CA LEU A 102 -4.42 8.16 0.80
C LEU A 102 -4.55 8.73 2.21
N ALA A 103 -4.24 7.90 3.21
CA ALA A 103 -4.34 8.28 4.60
C ALA A 103 -3.14 9.12 5.02
N SER A 104 -3.37 10.22 5.75
CA SER A 104 -2.30 10.93 6.45
C SER A 104 -1.92 10.19 7.75
N SER A 105 -0.76 10.49 8.32
CA SER A 105 -0.30 9.88 9.57
C SER A 105 -1.24 10.16 10.74
N SER A 106 -1.95 11.28 10.74
CA SER A 106 -2.96 11.62 11.75
C SER A 106 -4.16 10.68 11.77
N MET A 107 -4.37 9.89 10.72
CA MET A 107 -5.48 8.94 10.59
C MET A 107 -5.12 7.53 11.09
N VAL A 108 -3.97 7.33 11.71
CA VAL A 108 -3.47 6.00 12.11
C VAL A 108 -4.48 5.21 12.94
N ASP A 109 -5.17 5.82 13.89
CA ASP A 109 -6.15 5.15 14.74
C ASP A 109 -7.36 4.64 13.95
N ALA A 110 -7.81 5.39 12.94
CA ALA A 110 -8.91 4.98 12.06
C ALA A 110 -8.47 3.80 11.17
N VAL A 111 -7.25 3.84 10.65
CA VAL A 111 -6.68 2.77 9.84
C VAL A 111 -6.48 1.50 10.66
N ASP A 112 -5.96 1.61 11.89
CA ASP A 112 -5.71 0.46 12.77
C ASP A 112 -7.02 -0.25 13.16
N ARG A 113 -8.11 0.49 13.40
CA ARG A 113 -9.44 -0.11 13.64
C ARG A 113 -9.92 -1.00 12.48
N LEU A 114 -9.43 -0.81 11.26
CA LEU A 114 -9.77 -1.61 10.08
C LEU A 114 -8.86 -2.84 9.89
N ALA A 115 -7.72 -2.92 10.55
CA ALA A 115 -6.62 -3.85 10.24
C ALA A 115 -7.06 -5.33 10.21
N LEU A 116 -7.89 -5.76 11.16
CA LEU A 116 -8.37 -7.14 11.27
C LEU A 116 -9.85 -7.30 10.92
N LEU A 117 -10.39 -6.42 10.06
CA LEU A 117 -11.78 -6.49 9.61
C LEU A 117 -11.88 -7.03 8.18
N THR A 118 -12.89 -7.87 7.95
CA THR A 118 -13.26 -8.34 6.61
C THR A 118 -14.76 -8.17 6.36
N ALA A 119 -15.13 -7.77 5.14
CA ALA A 119 -16.53 -7.78 4.70
C ALA A 119 -16.96 -9.14 4.12
N ARG A 120 -16.10 -10.16 4.18
CA ARG A 120 -16.41 -11.52 3.75
C ARG A 120 -16.92 -12.33 4.95
N ALA A 121 -18.19 -12.75 4.90
CA ALA A 121 -18.83 -13.47 6.02
C ALA A 121 -18.20 -14.84 6.27
N ALA A 122 -17.80 -15.55 5.20
CA ALA A 122 -17.08 -16.83 5.31
C ALA A 122 -15.58 -16.54 5.51
N ILE A 123 -15.14 -16.49 6.76
CA ILE A 123 -13.74 -16.23 7.11
C ILE A 123 -13.03 -17.59 7.25
N PRO A 124 -11.91 -17.85 6.53
CA PRO A 124 -11.11 -19.04 6.72
C PRO A 124 -10.60 -19.18 8.16
N ASP A 125 -10.53 -20.42 8.69
CA ASP A 125 -10.18 -20.71 10.08
C ASP A 125 -8.85 -20.07 10.50
N TYR A 126 -7.83 -20.11 9.65
CA TYR A 126 -6.54 -19.51 9.94
C TYR A 126 -6.63 -17.99 10.15
N ARG A 127 -7.52 -17.28 9.44
CA ARG A 127 -7.76 -15.84 9.64
C ARG A 127 -8.53 -15.57 10.94
N VAL A 128 -9.47 -16.45 11.29
CA VAL A 128 -10.16 -16.35 12.60
C VAL A 128 -9.15 -16.48 13.74
N GLN A 129 -8.19 -17.42 13.64
CA GLN A 129 -7.10 -17.58 14.62
C GLN A 129 -6.19 -16.35 14.69
N GLN A 130 -6.05 -15.57 13.59
CA GLN A 130 -5.34 -14.29 13.58
C GLN A 130 -6.13 -13.12 14.16
N GLY A 131 -7.37 -13.33 14.57
CA GLY A 131 -8.24 -12.28 15.10
C GLY A 131 -9.07 -11.56 14.06
N TYR A 132 -9.12 -12.02 12.80
CA TYR A 132 -10.02 -11.43 11.81
C TYR A 132 -11.47 -11.66 12.18
N ARG A 133 -12.28 -10.62 12.04
CA ARG A 133 -13.73 -10.67 12.25
C ARG A 133 -14.48 -10.04 11.09
N TYR A 134 -15.69 -10.54 10.87
CA TYR A 134 -16.61 -9.95 9.89
C TYR A 134 -17.11 -8.61 10.40
N GLU A 135 -17.06 -7.62 9.52
CA GLU A 135 -17.64 -6.30 9.75
C GLU A 135 -18.19 -5.74 8.44
N ARG A 136 -19.47 -5.40 8.45
CA ARG A 136 -20.16 -4.80 7.31
C ARG A 136 -19.97 -3.29 7.28
N ASP A 137 -20.12 -2.63 8.43
CA ASP A 137 -20.00 -1.17 8.57
C ASP A 137 -18.57 -0.76 8.94
N LYS A 138 -17.68 -0.89 7.99
CA LYS A 138 -16.27 -0.52 8.19
C LYS A 138 -16.05 0.99 8.31
N PHE A 139 -16.88 1.79 7.67
CA PHE A 139 -16.84 3.25 7.82
C PHE A 139 -17.20 3.67 9.25
N GLY A 140 -18.31 3.16 9.78
CA GLY A 140 -18.74 3.45 11.16
C GLY A 140 -17.70 2.99 12.20
N VAL A 141 -17.17 1.76 12.08
CA VAL A 141 -16.15 1.26 13.03
C VAL A 141 -14.88 2.08 12.96
N ALA A 142 -14.46 2.51 11.77
CA ALA A 142 -13.28 3.36 11.61
C ALA A 142 -13.52 4.82 12.07
N GLY A 143 -14.78 5.24 12.25
CA GLY A 143 -15.13 6.64 12.51
C GLY A 143 -14.86 7.52 11.29
N LEU A 144 -15.00 6.97 10.09
CA LEU A 144 -14.79 7.65 8.82
C LEU A 144 -16.12 7.90 8.11
N THR A 145 -16.15 8.93 7.27
CA THR A 145 -17.35 9.35 6.55
C THR A 145 -17.28 8.90 5.09
N GLU A 146 -18.28 8.11 4.66
CA GLU A 146 -18.47 7.78 3.25
C GLU A 146 -18.84 9.03 2.46
N GLN A 147 -18.17 9.24 1.33
CA GLN A 147 -18.46 10.30 0.38
C GLN A 147 -18.57 9.71 -1.03
N SER A 148 -19.57 10.16 -1.80
CA SER A 148 -19.75 9.72 -3.18
C SER A 148 -18.59 10.17 -4.06
N ALA A 149 -18.15 9.27 -4.94
CA ALA A 149 -17.25 9.60 -6.04
C ALA A 149 -18.01 10.30 -7.18
N GLU A 150 -17.28 10.87 -8.13
CA GLU A 150 -17.87 11.59 -9.28
C GLU A 150 -17.92 10.73 -10.55
N LEU A 151 -16.89 9.89 -10.78
CA LEU A 151 -16.75 9.11 -12.01
C LEU A 151 -16.86 7.60 -11.80
N VAL A 152 -16.73 7.12 -10.55
CA VAL A 152 -16.80 5.70 -10.22
C VAL A 152 -17.86 5.44 -9.17
N ARG A 153 -18.23 4.17 -8.96
CA ARG A 153 -19.24 3.77 -7.97
C ARG A 153 -18.67 3.59 -6.57
N ALA A 154 -17.38 3.27 -6.50
CA ALA A 154 -16.67 3.08 -5.24
C ALA A 154 -16.66 4.36 -4.39
N PRO A 155 -16.75 4.26 -3.06
CA PRO A 155 -16.82 5.42 -2.19
C PRO A 155 -15.45 6.04 -1.93
N ARG A 156 -15.43 7.37 -1.80
CA ARG A 156 -14.33 8.13 -1.21
C ARG A 156 -14.43 8.12 0.32
N VAL A 157 -13.32 8.38 0.99
CA VAL A 157 -13.25 8.67 2.44
C VAL A 157 -13.06 10.16 2.61
N LYS A 158 -14.06 10.83 3.23
CA LYS A 158 -14.08 12.30 3.34
C LYS A 158 -12.84 12.85 4.05
N GLU A 159 -12.33 12.15 5.06
CA GLU A 159 -11.20 12.58 5.90
C GLU A 159 -9.83 12.33 5.24
N CYS A 160 -9.77 11.62 4.12
CA CYS A 160 -8.51 11.39 3.42
C CYS A 160 -8.13 12.62 2.59
N PRO A 161 -6.93 13.19 2.82
CA PRO A 161 -6.51 14.42 2.13
C PRO A 161 -6.34 14.30 0.63
N ILE A 162 -6.07 13.09 0.15
CA ILE A 162 -5.94 12.77 -1.28
C ILE A 162 -6.78 11.55 -1.59
N GLN A 163 -7.62 11.65 -2.64
CA GLN A 163 -8.51 10.57 -3.05
C GLN A 163 -8.41 10.41 -4.58
N LEU A 164 -8.14 9.18 -5.04
CA LEU A 164 -7.94 8.86 -6.44
C LEU A 164 -9.06 7.93 -6.90
N GLU A 165 -9.95 8.41 -7.76
CA GLU A 165 -10.95 7.57 -8.42
C GLU A 165 -10.27 6.78 -9.53
N CYS A 166 -10.43 5.45 -9.52
CA CYS A 166 -9.70 4.57 -10.40
C CYS A 166 -10.62 3.56 -11.09
N VAL A 167 -10.24 3.20 -12.32
CA VAL A 167 -10.78 2.05 -13.04
C VAL A 167 -9.75 0.92 -13.10
N VAL A 168 -10.21 -0.33 -13.00
CA VAL A 168 -9.35 -1.50 -13.10
C VAL A 168 -9.14 -1.81 -14.58
N ASP A 169 -7.94 -1.61 -15.09
CA ASP A 169 -7.59 -1.95 -16.47
C ASP A 169 -7.30 -3.46 -16.58
N GLU A 170 -6.46 -4.02 -15.70
CA GLU A 170 -6.08 -5.43 -15.74
C GLU A 170 -5.96 -6.04 -14.34
N ALA A 171 -6.02 -7.39 -14.29
CA ALA A 171 -5.84 -8.17 -13.08
C ALA A 171 -5.02 -9.42 -13.42
N HIS A 172 -3.87 -9.58 -12.75
CA HIS A 172 -2.91 -10.64 -13.03
C HIS A 172 -2.74 -11.55 -11.80
N PRO A 173 -2.67 -12.88 -11.97
CA PRO A 173 -2.21 -13.75 -10.88
C PRO A 173 -0.83 -13.31 -10.39
N PHE A 174 -0.64 -13.22 -9.07
CA PHE A 174 0.58 -12.73 -8.47
C PHE A 174 1.13 -13.68 -7.41
N GLY A 175 2.44 -13.88 -7.43
CA GLY A 175 3.13 -14.75 -6.50
C GLY A 175 3.39 -16.15 -7.06
N GLY A 176 3.86 -17.07 -6.20
CA GLY A 176 4.14 -18.46 -6.59
C GLY A 176 2.86 -19.33 -6.63
N PRO A 177 2.98 -20.62 -7.00
CA PRO A 177 1.84 -21.53 -7.18
C PRO A 177 0.92 -21.66 -5.96
N GLU A 178 1.45 -21.40 -4.77
CA GLU A 178 0.69 -21.46 -3.51
C GLU A 178 0.20 -20.09 -3.03
N THR A 179 0.48 -19.01 -3.79
CA THR A 179 0.08 -17.66 -3.41
C THR A 179 -1.22 -17.31 -4.09
N GLU A 180 -2.30 -17.28 -3.32
CA GLU A 180 -3.61 -16.83 -3.80
C GLU A 180 -3.70 -15.31 -3.73
N ALA A 181 -3.03 -14.63 -4.67
CA ALA A 181 -3.05 -13.18 -4.77
C ALA A 181 -3.21 -12.71 -6.22
N THR A 182 -3.71 -11.49 -6.38
CA THR A 182 -3.88 -10.81 -7.65
C THR A 182 -3.21 -9.45 -7.61
N ALA A 183 -2.45 -9.13 -8.64
CA ALA A 183 -1.97 -7.79 -8.91
C ALA A 183 -2.98 -7.08 -9.81
N PHE A 184 -3.58 -5.99 -9.32
CA PHE A 184 -4.52 -5.18 -10.07
C PHE A 184 -3.81 -3.95 -10.61
N GLN A 185 -3.83 -3.79 -11.93
CA GLN A 185 -3.47 -2.54 -12.58
C GLN A 185 -4.70 -1.64 -12.61
N VAL A 186 -4.61 -0.51 -11.95
CA VAL A 186 -5.68 0.49 -11.94
C VAL A 186 -5.18 1.81 -12.50
N ARG A 187 -6.02 2.49 -13.24
CA ARG A 187 -5.72 3.81 -13.82
C ARG A 187 -6.54 4.88 -13.11
N VAL A 188 -5.86 5.95 -12.71
CA VAL A 188 -6.48 7.11 -12.07
C VAL A 188 -7.26 7.92 -13.12
N VAL A 189 -8.55 8.12 -12.87
CA VAL A 189 -9.45 8.88 -13.76
C VAL A 189 -9.85 10.24 -13.18
N ARG A 190 -9.73 10.41 -11.84
CA ARG A 190 -9.97 11.66 -11.14
C ARG A 190 -9.16 11.73 -9.86
N VAL A 191 -8.61 12.91 -9.57
CA VAL A 191 -7.86 13.20 -8.35
C VAL A 191 -8.60 14.29 -7.57
N HIS A 192 -8.84 14.03 -6.27
CA HIS A 192 -9.29 15.01 -5.30
C HIS A 192 -8.18 15.23 -4.28
N VAL A 193 -7.83 16.48 -4.03
CA VAL A 193 -6.76 16.87 -3.09
C VAL A 193 -7.26 18.03 -2.25
N GLU A 194 -7.01 18.02 -0.96
CA GLU A 194 -7.24 19.17 -0.09
C GLU A 194 -6.46 20.38 -0.58
N GLU A 195 -7.13 21.53 -0.71
CA GLU A 195 -6.56 22.75 -1.29
C GLU A 195 -5.28 23.20 -0.58
N GLU A 196 -5.23 23.02 0.74
CA GLU A 196 -4.06 23.38 1.55
C GLU A 196 -2.79 22.55 1.25
N LEU A 197 -2.94 21.37 0.64
CA LEU A 197 -1.82 20.56 0.19
C LEU A 197 -1.27 21.00 -1.16
N ILE A 198 -1.99 21.82 -1.91
CA ILE A 198 -1.56 22.25 -3.25
C ILE A 198 -0.67 23.49 -3.12
N ILE A 199 0.45 23.51 -3.82
CA ILE A 199 1.30 24.70 -3.95
C ILE A 199 0.52 25.76 -4.72
N PRO A 200 0.28 26.97 -4.14
CA PRO A 200 -0.56 27.99 -4.75
C PRO A 200 -0.20 28.30 -6.21
N GLY A 201 -1.21 28.33 -7.08
CA GLY A 201 -1.05 28.61 -8.50
C GLY A 201 -0.45 27.47 -9.33
N THR A 202 -0.40 26.26 -8.78
CA THR A 202 0.14 25.06 -9.46
C THR A 202 -0.81 23.88 -9.36
N HIS A 203 -0.44 22.76 -9.99
CA HIS A 203 -1.11 21.44 -9.86
C HIS A 203 -0.23 20.44 -9.08
N TYR A 204 0.64 20.92 -8.19
CA TYR A 204 1.57 20.09 -7.45
C TYR A 204 1.24 20.07 -5.96
N VAL A 205 1.32 18.89 -5.36
CA VAL A 205 1.24 18.72 -3.91
C VAL A 205 2.56 19.19 -3.28
N ASP A 206 2.45 19.96 -2.20
CA ASP A 206 3.60 20.40 -1.41
C ASP A 206 4.14 19.21 -0.58
N PRO A 207 5.36 18.71 -0.86
CA PRO A 207 5.92 17.58 -0.16
C PRO A 207 6.25 17.87 1.32
N LEU A 208 6.26 19.13 1.75
CA LEU A 208 6.44 19.50 3.15
C LEU A 208 5.13 19.51 3.95
N ARG A 209 4.00 19.58 3.26
CA ARG A 209 2.66 19.55 3.88
C ARG A 209 2.03 18.17 3.86
N TRP A 210 2.39 17.36 2.87
CA TRP A 210 1.90 15.98 2.75
C TRP A 210 2.64 15.05 3.71
N ASP A 211 1.94 14.54 4.71
CA ASP A 211 2.46 13.58 5.69
C ASP A 211 1.75 12.21 5.55
N PRO A 212 2.24 11.34 4.65
CA PRO A 212 1.64 10.04 4.40
C PRO A 212 1.79 9.09 5.59
N LEU A 213 0.75 8.28 5.84
CA LEU A 213 0.90 7.11 6.70
C LEU A 213 1.68 6.02 5.96
N ILE A 214 2.77 5.56 6.56
CA ILE A 214 3.69 4.56 5.97
C ILE A 214 3.65 3.28 6.78
N MET A 215 3.60 2.14 6.09
CA MET A 215 3.77 0.80 6.67
C MET A 215 5.21 0.32 6.48
N LYS A 216 5.88 -0.01 7.59
CA LYS A 216 7.23 -0.56 7.58
C LYS A 216 7.29 -1.73 8.58
N PHE A 217 7.54 -2.94 8.09
CA PHE A 217 7.61 -4.16 8.90
C PHE A 217 6.42 -4.35 9.86
N CYS A 218 5.19 -4.09 9.36
CA CYS A 218 3.93 -4.18 10.09
C CYS A 218 3.72 -3.11 11.18
N GLU A 219 4.53 -2.06 11.20
CA GLU A 219 4.37 -0.90 12.08
C GLU A 219 4.08 0.37 11.28
N PHE A 220 3.35 1.30 11.87
CA PHE A 220 2.98 2.56 11.24
C PHE A 220 4.02 3.65 11.50
N PHE A 221 4.30 4.46 10.48
CA PHE A 221 5.21 5.59 10.53
C PHE A 221 4.57 6.81 9.84
N GLY A 222 4.93 7.99 10.34
CA GLY A 222 4.56 9.30 9.78
C GLY A 222 5.55 10.36 10.26
N GLY A 223 5.29 11.65 9.96
CA GLY A 223 6.13 12.74 10.40
C GLY A 223 7.50 12.77 9.74
N GLY A 224 7.58 12.38 8.47
CA GLY A 224 8.82 12.31 7.71
C GLY A 224 9.50 13.70 7.59
N GLN A 225 10.82 13.77 7.88
CA GLN A 225 11.61 14.96 7.63
C GLN A 225 12.27 14.89 6.25
N ASN A 226 12.35 16.03 5.55
CA ASN A 226 13.19 16.11 4.37
C ASN A 226 14.66 15.99 4.79
N VAL A 227 15.31 14.93 4.33
CA VAL A 227 16.72 14.65 4.69
C VAL A 227 17.70 15.15 3.64
N HIS A 228 17.24 15.40 2.41
CA HIS A 228 18.07 15.91 1.33
C HIS A 228 17.22 16.39 0.15
N PRO A 229 17.50 17.57 -0.45
CA PRO A 229 16.86 18.00 -1.69
C PRO A 229 17.19 17.06 -2.85
N SER A 230 16.18 16.67 -3.62
CA SER A 230 16.36 15.75 -4.74
C SER A 230 16.79 16.47 -6.02
N ARG A 231 17.79 15.93 -6.72
CA ARG A 231 18.15 16.39 -8.09
C ARG A 231 17.03 16.10 -9.11
N LEU A 232 16.15 15.15 -8.82
CA LEU A 232 14.96 14.91 -9.65
C LEU A 232 14.02 16.10 -9.61
N ALA A 233 13.82 16.72 -8.45
CA ALA A 233 12.99 17.90 -8.33
C ALA A 233 13.55 19.07 -9.17
N GLU A 234 14.87 19.22 -9.26
CA GLU A 234 15.51 20.21 -10.15
C GLU A 234 15.30 19.84 -11.61
N GLY A 235 15.60 18.60 -11.99
CA GLY A 235 15.47 18.10 -13.38
C GLY A 235 14.05 18.23 -13.91
N TRP A 236 13.04 17.98 -13.08
CA TRP A 236 11.62 18.10 -13.42
C TRP A 236 11.04 19.50 -13.20
N LYS A 237 11.89 20.46 -12.77
CA LYS A 237 11.50 21.85 -12.50
C LYS A 237 10.31 21.93 -11.54
N MET A 238 10.34 21.12 -10.49
CA MET A 238 9.28 21.10 -9.47
C MET A 238 9.16 22.49 -8.82
N PRO A 239 7.93 22.97 -8.54
CA PRO A 239 7.71 24.32 -8.03
C PRO A 239 8.16 24.54 -6.59
N HIS A 240 8.33 23.47 -5.80
CA HIS A 240 8.88 23.58 -4.44
C HIS A 240 10.40 23.72 -4.49
N GLN A 241 10.93 24.64 -3.67
CA GLN A 241 12.37 24.81 -3.50
C GLN A 241 12.75 24.42 -2.08
N LEU A 242 13.29 23.23 -1.91
CA LEU A 242 13.91 22.82 -0.66
C LEU A 242 15.34 23.35 -0.66
N GLN A 243 15.70 24.13 0.38
CA GLN A 243 17.05 24.67 0.48
C GLN A 243 18.03 23.53 0.73
N ARG A 244 19.09 23.46 -0.08
CA ARG A 244 20.26 22.64 0.24
C ARG A 244 20.94 23.22 1.45
N ALA A 245 21.25 22.40 2.46
CA ALA A 245 22.16 22.81 3.50
C ALA A 245 23.48 23.19 2.81
N THR A 246 23.86 24.49 2.92
CA THR A 246 25.20 24.95 2.51
C THR A 246 26.17 24.29 3.44
N GLY A 247 26.84 23.23 2.98
CA GLY A 247 27.95 22.58 3.68
C GLY A 247 29.22 23.39 3.62
#